data_fac40dd794927b002c7f874d5f9a3301
#
_entry.id   fac40dd794927b002c7f874d5f9a3301
#
_cell.length_a   1.000
_cell.length_b   1.000
_cell.length_c   1.000
_cell.angle_alpha   90.00
_cell.angle_beta   90.00
_cell.angle_gamma   90.00
#
_symmetry.space_group_name_H-M   'P 1'
#
loop_
_entity.id
_entity.type
_entity.pdbx_description
1 polymer ?
#
loop_
_entity_poly.entity_id
_entity_poly.type
_entity_poly.pdbx_seq_one_letter_code
_entity_poly.pdbx_strand_id
1 'polypeptide(L)'
;FQYRVVNHAQSQDSILRQERDGTPVVVANTDLFTQHGYQLWNWISAYPQIVNRNPDGTPEQMAVSVSHNWSKETHITAFSDQTNTVFSRDYMPVEDRYDTRENAKLYGAYFTAQWERALEVDPEFIFITGWNEWTASRENFWDVPNAFIDQFTDNRSRDIEPSAGEMKDYYYYQMVSYIRKFKGAGAVPLQNNMISIDLDSAEDQWANVPYTYDSYAGDTFDRNARGYKNAETGEYMVYKDETGRNDIVLSKVAYDEEYITFMAETAEDLTPYTDPAWMRLFIDVAYASGTDLTDKANWESFQYIVNRLTPESDSVTLLEASSGGWNWDSVGQVKYRASGNRIQIQIPRSMLGIESEDFILNFKWSDNMQTDGDVMDFYVHGDAAPGGRYKYQFAAGKPPVAAEKSSKMPWIAAGAVLATGIGAAVGITVYKKSKNKGV
;
A
#
# COMPACT_ATOMS: atom_id res chain seq x y z
N PHE A 1 25.36 16.54 -3.33
CA PHE A 1 24.03 17.16 -3.54
C PHE A 1 24.06 17.84 -4.91
N GLN A 2 23.29 17.31 -5.85
CA GLN A 2 23.05 18.00 -7.12
C GLN A 2 21.80 18.86 -6.96
N TYR A 3 21.92 20.15 -7.19
CA TYR A 3 20.80 21.08 -7.13
C TYR A 3 20.10 21.08 -8.49
N ARG A 4 18.80 20.75 -8.50
CA ARG A 4 17.93 20.79 -9.69
C ARG A 4 16.83 21.80 -9.47
N VAL A 5 16.57 22.59 -10.49
CA VAL A 5 15.43 23.52 -10.50
C VAL A 5 14.26 22.82 -11.16
N VAL A 6 13.14 22.77 -10.46
CA VAL A 6 11.85 22.33 -11.03
C VAL A 6 11.26 23.52 -11.81
N ASN A 7 10.94 23.32 -13.06
CA ASN A 7 10.42 24.39 -13.90
C ASN A 7 8.89 24.40 -13.90
N HIS A 8 8.31 25.40 -13.29
CA HIS A 8 6.89 25.67 -13.37
C HIS A 8 6.41 26.15 -14.74
N ALA A 9 7.27 26.83 -15.49
CA ALA A 9 6.89 27.48 -16.74
C ALA A 9 6.91 26.54 -17.95
N GLN A 10 7.51 25.37 -17.81
CA GLN A 10 7.56 24.37 -18.87
C GLN A 10 6.73 23.16 -18.47
N SER A 11 5.41 23.35 -18.53
CA SER A 11 4.51 22.22 -18.56
C SER A 11 4.89 21.31 -19.74
N GLN A 12 4.64 20.04 -19.62
CA GLN A 12 4.78 19.09 -20.72
C GLN A 12 4.13 19.61 -22.01
N ASP A 13 3.02 20.35 -21.89
CA ASP A 13 2.33 20.98 -23.00
C ASP A 13 3.20 21.97 -23.77
N SER A 14 3.93 22.82 -23.08
CA SER A 14 4.84 23.77 -23.73
C SER A 14 5.95 23.07 -24.50
N ILE A 15 6.53 22.02 -23.92
CA ILE A 15 7.57 21.21 -24.58
C ILE A 15 7.00 20.51 -25.81
N LEU A 16 5.87 19.82 -25.69
CA LEU A 16 5.26 19.10 -26.81
C LEU A 16 4.78 20.02 -27.92
N ARG A 17 4.29 21.23 -27.60
CA ARG A 17 3.95 22.22 -28.62
C ARG A 17 5.17 22.67 -29.40
N GLN A 18 6.26 22.98 -28.69
CA GLN A 18 7.50 23.41 -29.33
C GLN A 18 8.08 22.31 -30.22
N GLU A 19 8.10 21.06 -29.75
CA GLU A 19 8.53 19.93 -30.57
C GLU A 19 7.67 19.75 -31.83
N ARG A 20 6.33 19.82 -31.69
CA ARG A 20 5.40 19.67 -32.80
C ARG A 20 5.54 20.78 -33.85
N ASP A 21 5.73 22.01 -33.41
CA ASP A 21 5.80 23.18 -34.29
C ASP A 21 7.22 23.38 -34.87
N GLY A 22 8.17 22.47 -34.56
CA GLY A 22 9.56 22.57 -34.98
C GLY A 22 10.33 23.73 -34.32
N THR A 23 9.77 24.34 -33.28
CA THR A 23 10.41 25.40 -32.53
C THR A 23 11.41 24.78 -31.54
N PRO A 24 12.65 25.25 -31.41
CA PRO A 24 13.56 24.75 -30.41
C PRO A 24 12.96 24.90 -29.00
N VAL A 25 13.03 23.81 -28.22
CA VAL A 25 12.59 23.84 -26.83
C VAL A 25 13.43 24.83 -26.04
N VAL A 26 12.82 25.95 -25.65
CA VAL A 26 13.47 26.95 -24.82
C VAL A 26 13.33 26.55 -23.37
N VAL A 27 14.42 26.05 -22.78
CA VAL A 27 14.48 25.73 -21.37
C VAL A 27 14.65 27.02 -20.58
N ALA A 28 13.70 27.37 -19.74
CA ALA A 28 13.87 28.51 -18.82
C ALA A 28 14.99 28.17 -17.84
N ASN A 29 15.99 29.00 -17.75
CA ASN A 29 17.26 28.82 -17.10
C ASN A 29 18.29 28.04 -17.93
N THR A 30 18.48 28.57 -19.12
CA THR A 30 19.44 28.08 -20.11
C THR A 30 20.88 28.00 -19.58
N ASP A 31 21.22 28.75 -18.54
CA ASP A 31 22.59 28.84 -18.03
C ASP A 31 23.06 27.52 -17.40
N LEU A 32 22.24 26.89 -16.55
CA LEU A 32 22.56 25.59 -15.96
C LEU A 32 22.56 24.48 -17.01
N PHE A 33 21.59 24.51 -17.91
CA PHE A 33 21.49 23.53 -19.00
C PHE A 33 22.64 23.68 -20.00
N THR A 34 22.93 24.94 -20.40
CA THR A 34 23.98 25.21 -21.40
C THR A 34 25.38 24.99 -20.85
N GLN A 35 25.62 25.29 -19.56
CA GLN A 35 26.92 25.11 -18.92
C GLN A 35 27.21 23.69 -18.51
N HIS A 36 26.19 22.92 -18.12
CA HIS A 36 26.38 21.62 -17.47
C HIS A 36 25.64 20.47 -18.15
N GLY A 37 24.81 20.71 -19.17
CA GLY A 37 24.06 19.68 -19.89
C GLY A 37 22.92 19.02 -19.11
N TYR A 38 22.51 19.58 -17.99
CA TYR A 38 21.42 19.04 -17.17
C TYR A 38 20.06 19.51 -17.64
N GLN A 39 19.12 18.58 -17.74
CA GLN A 39 17.71 18.89 -17.98
C GLN A 39 17.02 19.33 -16.69
N LEU A 40 15.95 20.11 -16.83
CA LEU A 40 15.11 20.51 -15.70
C LEU A 40 14.15 19.37 -15.37
N TRP A 41 13.92 19.13 -14.07
CA TRP A 41 12.97 18.10 -13.65
C TRP A 41 11.53 18.58 -13.84
N ASN A 42 10.65 17.65 -14.20
CA ASN A 42 9.23 17.87 -14.24
C ASN A 42 8.60 17.37 -12.93
N TRP A 43 7.79 18.20 -12.30
CA TRP A 43 7.00 17.79 -11.15
C TRP A 43 5.65 17.20 -11.57
N ILE A 44 5.18 17.50 -12.78
CA ILE A 44 3.98 16.98 -13.39
C ILE A 44 4.27 16.62 -14.85
N SER A 45 3.83 15.46 -15.30
CA SER A 45 4.06 14.99 -16.66
C SER A 45 3.00 13.97 -17.07
N ALA A 46 2.16 14.34 -18.03
CA ALA A 46 1.13 13.44 -18.57
C ALA A 46 1.77 12.27 -19.35
N TYR A 47 1.01 11.20 -19.52
CA TYR A 47 1.49 10.04 -20.28
C TYR A 47 1.56 10.36 -21.80
N PRO A 48 2.63 9.92 -22.50
CA PRO A 48 3.87 9.35 -21.98
C PRO A 48 4.77 10.40 -21.31
N GLN A 49 5.20 10.11 -20.10
CA GLN A 49 5.98 11.07 -19.31
C GLN A 49 7.30 11.43 -19.99
N ILE A 50 7.72 12.67 -19.77
CA ILE A 50 9.06 13.14 -20.12
C ILE A 50 10.09 12.40 -19.29
N VAL A 51 11.14 11.94 -19.93
CA VAL A 51 12.31 11.35 -19.29
C VAL A 51 13.41 12.41 -19.24
N ASN A 52 13.63 13.01 -18.10
CA ASN A 52 14.75 13.92 -17.90
C ASN A 52 16.05 13.12 -17.75
N ARG A 53 17.10 13.62 -18.37
CA ARG A 53 18.36 12.86 -18.51
C ARG A 53 19.53 13.61 -17.94
N ASN A 54 20.50 12.84 -17.48
CA ASN A 54 21.85 13.31 -17.15
C ASN A 54 22.59 13.74 -18.44
N PRO A 55 23.69 14.52 -18.31
CA PRO A 55 24.50 14.92 -19.47
C PRO A 55 25.04 13.76 -20.32
N ASP A 56 25.21 12.58 -19.73
CA ASP A 56 25.65 11.36 -20.43
C ASP A 56 24.50 10.62 -21.14
N GLY A 57 23.27 11.14 -21.04
CA GLY A 57 22.08 10.58 -21.66
C GLY A 57 21.36 9.51 -20.82
N THR A 58 21.86 9.16 -19.63
CA THR A 58 21.16 8.23 -18.74
C THR A 58 19.89 8.83 -18.16
N PRO A 59 18.80 8.03 -17.95
CA PRO A 59 17.57 8.52 -17.35
C PRO A 59 17.81 9.01 -15.90
N GLU A 60 17.52 10.27 -15.62
CA GLU A 60 17.70 10.86 -14.30
C GLU A 60 16.37 10.92 -13.53
N GLN A 61 15.33 11.50 -14.12
CA GLN A 61 14.09 11.77 -13.41
C GLN A 61 12.86 11.55 -14.28
N MET A 62 11.80 11.03 -13.66
CA MET A 62 10.44 11.00 -14.19
C MET A 62 9.43 11.39 -13.11
N ALA A 63 8.29 11.96 -13.52
CA ALA A 63 7.15 12.20 -12.63
C ALA A 63 6.06 11.14 -12.84
N VAL A 64 5.35 10.80 -11.77
CA VAL A 64 4.15 9.94 -11.81
C VAL A 64 3.00 10.58 -11.05
N SER A 65 1.77 10.38 -11.54
CA SER A 65 0.55 10.93 -10.96
C SER A 65 -0.62 9.98 -11.18
N VAL A 66 -1.62 10.02 -10.30
CA VAL A 66 -2.82 9.16 -10.39
C VAL A 66 -3.76 9.56 -11.51
N SER A 67 -3.71 10.81 -11.94
CA SER A 67 -4.48 11.38 -13.05
C SER A 67 -3.87 12.71 -13.47
N HIS A 68 -4.34 13.29 -14.57
CA HIS A 68 -3.90 14.62 -15.02
C HIS A 68 -5.06 15.45 -15.52
N ASN A 69 -5.04 16.74 -15.20
CA ASN A 69 -5.83 17.78 -15.86
C ASN A 69 -5.30 18.04 -17.28
N TRP A 70 -5.35 17.01 -18.08
CA TRP A 70 -4.82 16.91 -19.42
C TRP A 70 -5.80 16.16 -20.31
N SER A 71 -5.89 16.53 -21.55
CA SER A 71 -6.70 15.85 -22.55
C SER A 71 -5.87 15.48 -23.78
N LYS A 72 -6.36 14.52 -24.51
CA LYS A 72 -5.77 14.13 -25.78
C LYS A 72 -5.92 15.20 -26.83
N GLU A 73 -7.03 15.89 -26.82
CA GLU A 73 -7.44 16.85 -27.87
C GLU A 73 -6.76 18.21 -27.69
N THR A 74 -6.74 18.73 -26.48
CA THR A 74 -6.28 20.09 -26.17
C THR A 74 -5.04 20.17 -25.33
N HIS A 75 -4.49 19.02 -24.88
CA HIS A 75 -3.44 18.92 -23.91
C HIS A 75 -3.88 19.45 -22.55
N ILE A 76 -3.26 20.48 -22.00
CA ILE A 76 -3.68 21.01 -20.71
C ILE A 76 -5.14 21.46 -20.75
N THR A 77 -5.92 21.01 -19.77
CA THR A 77 -7.33 21.36 -19.61
C THR A 77 -7.69 21.32 -18.11
N ALA A 78 -8.98 21.39 -17.77
CA ALA A 78 -9.46 21.20 -16.41
C ALA A 78 -10.04 19.79 -16.20
N PHE A 79 -10.03 19.29 -14.98
CA PHE A 79 -10.76 18.06 -14.65
C PHE A 79 -12.27 18.17 -14.86
N SER A 80 -12.82 19.39 -14.80
CA SER A 80 -14.24 19.67 -15.09
C SER A 80 -14.58 19.74 -16.58
N ASP A 81 -13.61 19.61 -17.48
CA ASP A 81 -13.85 19.56 -18.91
C ASP A 81 -14.73 18.36 -19.28
N GLN A 82 -15.89 18.62 -19.89
CA GLN A 82 -16.86 17.61 -20.31
C GLN A 82 -16.80 17.33 -21.81
N THR A 83 -15.98 18.07 -22.57
CA THR A 83 -15.92 18.02 -24.02
C THR A 83 -14.76 17.17 -24.54
N ASN A 84 -13.69 17.05 -23.76
CA ASN A 84 -12.47 16.39 -24.15
C ASN A 84 -12.22 15.10 -23.34
N THR A 85 -11.33 14.26 -23.86
CA THR A 85 -10.90 13.00 -23.20
C THR A 85 -9.89 13.33 -22.11
N VAL A 86 -10.39 13.62 -20.90
CA VAL A 86 -9.53 13.96 -19.74
C VAL A 86 -8.86 12.70 -19.18
N PHE A 87 -7.58 12.81 -18.83
CA PHE A 87 -6.79 11.71 -18.27
C PHE A 87 -7.13 11.45 -16.79
N SER A 88 -8.35 10.94 -16.57
CA SER A 88 -8.85 10.55 -15.27
C SER A 88 -8.20 9.26 -14.75
N ARG A 89 -8.50 8.88 -13.52
CA ARG A 89 -7.93 7.68 -12.86
C ARG A 89 -8.19 6.38 -13.62
N ASP A 90 -9.35 6.29 -14.28
CA ASP A 90 -9.80 5.15 -15.09
C ASP A 90 -9.35 5.22 -16.56
N TYR A 91 -8.66 6.28 -16.98
CA TYR A 91 -8.15 6.37 -18.34
C TYR A 91 -6.96 5.43 -18.55
N MET A 92 -7.02 4.63 -19.60
CA MET A 92 -5.99 3.67 -20.04
C MET A 92 -5.23 4.28 -21.22
N PRO A 93 -4.10 4.97 -20.97
CA PRO A 93 -3.46 5.77 -22.02
C PRO A 93 -2.80 4.94 -23.12
N VAL A 94 -2.47 3.67 -22.86
CA VAL A 94 -1.90 2.76 -23.85
C VAL A 94 -2.96 2.29 -24.82
N GLU A 95 -4.17 1.99 -24.33
CA GLU A 95 -5.32 1.54 -25.12
C GLU A 95 -6.18 2.69 -25.64
N ASP A 96 -5.89 3.91 -25.24
CA ASP A 96 -6.60 5.13 -25.62
C ASP A 96 -8.12 5.05 -25.38
N ARG A 97 -8.51 4.61 -24.18
CA ARG A 97 -9.91 4.48 -23.74
C ARG A 97 -10.04 4.54 -22.23
N TYR A 98 -11.26 4.72 -21.77
CA TYR A 98 -11.57 4.54 -20.35
C TYR A 98 -11.76 3.06 -20.01
N ASP A 99 -11.42 2.68 -18.80
CA ASP A 99 -11.72 1.38 -18.22
C ASP A 99 -13.24 1.27 -17.99
N THR A 100 -13.84 0.20 -18.47
CA THR A 100 -15.30 -0.01 -18.43
C THR A 100 -15.74 -0.95 -17.30
N ARG A 101 -14.81 -1.39 -16.44
CA ARG A 101 -15.16 -2.21 -15.29
C ARG A 101 -16.00 -1.41 -14.29
N GLU A 102 -16.86 -2.10 -13.57
CA GLU A 102 -17.54 -1.51 -12.43
C GLU A 102 -16.50 -0.95 -11.44
N ASN A 103 -16.72 0.25 -10.92
CA ASN A 103 -15.79 0.96 -10.03
C ASN A 103 -14.38 1.15 -10.60
N ALA A 104 -14.27 1.35 -11.92
CA ALA A 104 -13.00 1.50 -12.64
C ALA A 104 -12.02 2.50 -11.98
N LYS A 105 -12.53 3.57 -11.38
CA LYS A 105 -11.74 4.57 -10.64
C LYS A 105 -10.90 3.99 -9.50
N LEU A 106 -11.26 2.82 -8.95
CA LEU A 106 -10.55 2.19 -7.84
C LEU A 106 -9.34 1.36 -8.29
N TYR A 107 -9.24 1.03 -9.58
CA TYR A 107 -8.14 0.18 -10.09
C TYR A 107 -6.90 0.98 -10.48
N GLY A 108 -7.01 2.30 -10.62
CA GLY A 108 -5.88 3.18 -10.92
C GLY A 108 -5.19 2.86 -12.24
N ALA A 109 -5.97 2.70 -13.32
CA ALA A 109 -5.44 2.33 -14.64
C ALA A 109 -4.40 3.33 -15.15
N TYR A 110 -4.67 4.62 -15.01
CA TYR A 110 -3.74 5.66 -15.42
C TYR A 110 -2.45 5.67 -14.57
N PHE A 111 -2.59 5.55 -13.25
CA PHE A 111 -1.45 5.49 -12.33
C PHE A 111 -0.56 4.27 -12.59
N THR A 112 -1.20 3.12 -12.89
CA THR A 112 -0.51 1.90 -13.31
C THR A 112 0.35 2.16 -14.56
N ALA A 113 -0.24 2.74 -15.62
CA ALA A 113 0.50 3.00 -16.85
C ALA A 113 1.69 3.95 -16.64
N GLN A 114 1.53 4.98 -15.81
CA GLN A 114 2.62 5.90 -15.45
C GLN A 114 3.77 5.19 -14.72
N TRP A 115 3.45 4.37 -13.73
CA TRP A 115 4.45 3.63 -12.98
C TRP A 115 5.14 2.54 -13.80
N GLU A 116 4.40 1.79 -14.62
CA GLU A 116 4.99 0.74 -15.46
C GLU A 116 5.99 1.33 -16.44
N ARG A 117 5.65 2.48 -17.05
CA ARG A 117 6.59 3.20 -17.90
C ARG A 117 7.82 3.69 -17.11
N ALA A 118 7.63 4.23 -15.91
CA ALA A 118 8.74 4.68 -15.07
C ALA A 118 9.66 3.52 -14.66
N LEU A 119 9.10 2.35 -14.33
CA LEU A 119 9.86 1.14 -14.02
C LEU A 119 10.60 0.57 -15.24
N GLU A 120 10.01 0.69 -16.44
CA GLU A 120 10.66 0.27 -17.69
C GLU A 120 11.88 1.15 -18.02
N VAL A 121 11.74 2.47 -17.83
CA VAL A 121 12.82 3.45 -18.05
C VAL A 121 13.90 3.35 -17.00
N ASP A 122 13.55 2.99 -15.76
CA ASP A 122 14.45 2.83 -14.61
C ASP A 122 15.29 4.11 -14.34
N PRO A 123 14.65 5.28 -14.09
CA PRO A 123 15.37 6.51 -13.79
C PRO A 123 16.01 6.45 -12.41
N GLU A 124 16.96 7.34 -12.14
CA GLU A 124 17.58 7.44 -10.80
C GLU A 124 16.57 7.93 -9.75
N PHE A 125 15.61 8.77 -10.15
CA PHE A 125 14.66 9.42 -9.28
C PHE A 125 13.26 9.47 -9.88
N ILE A 126 12.24 9.10 -9.09
CA ILE A 126 10.83 9.26 -9.45
C ILE A 126 10.18 10.27 -8.51
N PHE A 127 9.58 11.32 -9.09
CA PHE A 127 8.79 12.30 -8.35
C PHE A 127 7.31 11.91 -8.41
N ILE A 128 6.72 11.65 -7.23
CA ILE A 128 5.29 11.34 -7.10
C ILE A 128 4.57 12.65 -6.81
N THR A 129 3.68 13.07 -7.69
CA THR A 129 2.92 14.32 -7.56
C THR A 129 1.47 14.07 -7.17
N GLY A 130 0.85 15.03 -6.46
CA GLY A 130 -0.54 14.99 -6.05
C GLY A 130 -0.74 14.20 -4.76
N TRP A 131 -0.41 14.79 -3.61
CA TRP A 131 -0.71 14.18 -2.32
C TRP A 131 -2.12 14.54 -1.85
N ASN A 132 -2.38 15.82 -1.62
CA ASN A 132 -3.66 16.30 -1.11
C ASN A 132 -3.96 17.75 -1.52
N GLU A 133 -4.58 17.94 -2.63
CA GLU A 133 -5.06 19.27 -3.06
C GLU A 133 -6.58 19.23 -3.31
N TRP A 134 -7.32 18.82 -2.25
CA TRP A 134 -8.75 18.53 -2.31
C TRP A 134 -9.64 19.71 -2.67
N THR A 135 -9.16 20.94 -2.52
CA THR A 135 -9.96 22.15 -2.72
C THR A 135 -9.26 23.18 -3.58
N ALA A 136 -8.82 22.79 -4.77
CA ALA A 136 -8.29 23.75 -5.71
C ALA A 136 -9.33 24.80 -6.09
N SER A 137 -8.87 26.00 -6.39
CA SER A 137 -9.73 27.10 -6.76
C SER A 137 -10.51 26.80 -8.05
N ARG A 138 -11.68 27.40 -8.14
CA ARG A 138 -12.49 27.39 -9.35
C ARG A 138 -12.14 28.60 -10.21
N GLU A 139 -11.63 28.34 -11.38
CA GLU A 139 -11.09 29.37 -12.28
C GLU A 139 -11.79 29.34 -13.67
N ASN A 140 -11.41 30.26 -14.54
CA ASN A 140 -11.78 30.25 -15.93
C ASN A 140 -10.51 30.09 -16.77
N PHE A 141 -10.05 28.88 -16.93
CA PHE A 141 -8.85 28.54 -17.69
C PHE A 141 -9.19 27.65 -18.89
N TRP A 142 -8.37 27.77 -19.92
CA TRP A 142 -8.39 26.90 -21.12
C TRP A 142 -9.76 26.79 -21.81
N ASP A 143 -10.51 27.89 -21.84
CA ASP A 143 -11.89 27.95 -22.39
C ASP A 143 -12.89 27.01 -21.68
N VAL A 144 -12.54 26.50 -20.48
CA VAL A 144 -13.43 25.71 -19.64
C VAL A 144 -14.06 26.60 -18.58
N PRO A 145 -15.37 26.86 -18.66
CA PRO A 145 -16.07 27.60 -17.61
C PRO A 145 -16.06 26.85 -16.28
N ASN A 146 -15.73 27.56 -15.19
CA ASN A 146 -15.60 26.96 -13.88
C ASN A 146 -14.59 25.79 -13.88
N ALA A 147 -13.39 26.04 -14.37
CA ALA A 147 -12.32 25.07 -14.43
C ALA A 147 -11.89 24.64 -13.02
N PHE A 148 -11.96 23.34 -12.73
CA PHE A 148 -11.38 22.70 -11.56
C PHE A 148 -10.11 21.98 -12.00
N ILE A 149 -8.96 22.40 -11.50
CA ILE A 149 -7.64 21.98 -12.00
C ILE A 149 -7.03 20.79 -11.24
N ASP A 150 -7.36 20.59 -9.98
CA ASP A 150 -6.78 19.52 -9.17
C ASP A 150 -7.79 18.46 -8.76
N GLN A 151 -9.02 18.83 -8.47
CA GLN A 151 -10.11 17.90 -8.18
C GLN A 151 -11.45 18.40 -8.74
N PHE A 152 -12.20 17.47 -9.33
CA PHE A 152 -13.58 17.69 -9.78
C PHE A 152 -14.53 16.59 -9.31
N THR A 153 -14.10 15.34 -9.43
CA THR A 153 -14.79 14.15 -8.91
C THR A 153 -13.75 13.18 -8.37
N ASP A 154 -14.19 12.12 -7.67
CA ASP A 154 -13.29 11.05 -7.22
C ASP A 154 -12.46 10.44 -8.35
N ASN A 155 -13.05 10.31 -9.54
CA ASN A 155 -12.35 9.80 -10.72
C ASN A 155 -11.40 10.83 -11.36
N ARG A 156 -11.72 12.11 -11.21
CA ARG A 156 -10.99 13.24 -11.78
C ARG A 156 -10.36 14.07 -10.66
N SER A 157 -9.30 13.52 -10.07
CA SER A 157 -8.51 14.09 -8.98
C SER A 157 -7.11 13.52 -9.01
N ARG A 158 -6.11 14.32 -8.61
CA ARG A 158 -4.71 13.90 -8.52
C ARG A 158 -4.31 13.38 -7.15
N ASP A 159 -5.20 13.38 -6.18
CA ASP A 159 -4.84 13.16 -4.78
C ASP A 159 -4.67 11.68 -4.43
N ILE A 160 -3.61 11.39 -3.70
CA ILE A 160 -3.21 10.03 -3.27
C ILE A 160 -3.55 9.80 -1.79
N GLU A 161 -3.65 10.87 -1.00
CA GLU A 161 -3.92 10.79 0.43
C GLU A 161 -5.15 9.93 0.71
N PRO A 162 -5.13 9.05 1.72
CA PRO A 162 -6.32 8.31 2.13
C PRO A 162 -7.49 9.22 2.45
N SER A 163 -8.67 8.90 1.96
CA SER A 163 -9.87 9.72 2.13
C SER A 163 -11.03 8.91 2.69
N ALA A 164 -11.95 9.58 3.37
CA ALA A 164 -13.13 8.97 3.95
C ALA A 164 -14.19 8.49 2.92
N GLY A 165 -14.06 8.87 1.65
CA GLY A 165 -14.96 8.48 0.56
C GLY A 165 -14.69 7.07 0.01
N GLU A 166 -15.24 6.77 -1.16
CA GLU A 166 -15.10 5.47 -1.82
C GLU A 166 -13.65 5.13 -2.18
N MET A 167 -12.80 6.15 -2.38
CA MET A 167 -11.40 5.97 -2.75
C MET A 167 -10.57 5.40 -1.61
N LYS A 168 -10.98 5.65 -0.36
CA LYS A 168 -10.29 5.16 0.84
C LYS A 168 -8.76 5.36 0.72
N ASP A 169 -7.99 4.30 0.92
CA ASP A 169 -6.53 4.27 0.89
C ASP A 169 -5.96 3.51 -0.33
N TYR A 170 -6.78 3.19 -1.32
CA TYR A 170 -6.36 2.35 -2.45
C TYR A 170 -5.15 2.90 -3.20
N TYR A 171 -5.14 4.19 -3.51
CA TYR A 171 -4.03 4.83 -4.23
C TYR A 171 -2.76 4.93 -3.41
N TYR A 172 -2.90 5.13 -2.10
CA TYR A 172 -1.76 5.11 -1.19
C TYR A 172 -1.05 3.75 -1.24
N TYR A 173 -1.78 2.65 -1.11
CA TYR A 173 -1.17 1.31 -1.15
C TYR A 173 -0.71 0.91 -2.54
N GLN A 174 -1.37 1.35 -3.59
CA GLN A 174 -0.89 1.19 -4.96
C GLN A 174 0.47 1.90 -5.13
N MET A 175 0.59 3.14 -4.67
CA MET A 175 1.85 3.90 -4.63
C MET A 175 2.95 3.14 -3.87
N VAL A 176 2.65 2.67 -2.66
CA VAL A 176 3.61 1.91 -1.85
C VAL A 176 4.08 0.66 -2.56
N SER A 177 3.18 -0.06 -3.24
CA SER A 177 3.54 -1.26 -4.00
C SER A 177 4.52 -0.97 -5.14
N TYR A 178 4.34 0.16 -5.83
CA TYR A 178 5.23 0.61 -6.89
C TYR A 178 6.56 1.14 -6.35
N ILE A 179 6.55 1.87 -5.23
CA ILE A 179 7.80 2.28 -4.56
C ILE A 179 8.65 1.06 -4.20
N ARG A 180 8.03 0.00 -3.67
CA ARG A 180 8.73 -1.26 -3.38
C ARG A 180 9.27 -1.96 -4.63
N LYS A 181 8.56 -1.90 -5.75
CA LYS A 181 9.06 -2.43 -7.03
C LYS A 181 10.26 -1.63 -7.55
N PHE A 182 10.23 -0.32 -7.39
CA PHE A 182 11.29 0.57 -7.84
C PHE A 182 12.55 0.48 -6.96
N LYS A 183 12.37 0.57 -5.64
CA LYS A 183 13.50 0.61 -4.68
C LYS A 183 13.96 -0.78 -4.21
N GLY A 184 13.15 -1.79 -4.42
CA GLY A 184 13.28 -3.09 -3.78
C GLY A 184 12.63 -3.12 -2.40
N ALA A 185 12.37 -4.31 -1.88
CA ALA A 185 11.96 -4.56 -0.51
C ALA A 185 13.15 -5.13 0.27
N GLY A 186 13.28 -4.75 1.53
CA GLY A 186 14.26 -5.36 2.43
C GLY A 186 14.01 -6.87 2.58
N ALA A 187 15.07 -7.63 2.87
CA ALA A 187 14.92 -9.03 3.19
C ALA A 187 14.10 -9.20 4.48
N VAL A 188 13.17 -10.14 4.47
CA VAL A 188 12.44 -10.52 5.68
C VAL A 188 13.39 -11.25 6.61
N PRO A 189 13.46 -10.87 7.90
CA PRO A 189 14.25 -11.63 8.88
C PRO A 189 13.79 -13.08 8.92
N LEU A 190 14.76 -14.02 8.86
CA LEU A 190 14.49 -15.44 8.89
C LEU A 190 14.87 -16.01 10.25
N GLN A 191 13.89 -16.51 10.99
CA GLN A 191 14.13 -17.20 12.27
C GLN A 191 14.30 -18.69 12.03
N ASN A 192 15.54 -19.18 12.17
CA ASN A 192 15.86 -20.60 11.96
C ASN A 192 15.85 -21.41 13.25
N ASN A 193 15.81 -20.75 14.41
CA ASN A 193 15.84 -21.42 15.71
C ASN A 193 14.44 -21.46 16.31
N MET A 194 14.00 -22.65 16.68
CA MET A 194 12.81 -22.84 17.50
C MET A 194 13.08 -22.33 18.92
N ILE A 195 12.15 -21.57 19.44
CA ILE A 195 12.17 -21.01 20.79
C ILE A 195 10.80 -21.26 21.41
N SER A 196 10.76 -22.14 22.40
CA SER A 196 9.54 -22.42 23.15
C SER A 196 9.29 -21.33 24.19
N ILE A 197 8.05 -20.91 24.32
CA ILE A 197 7.59 -19.93 25.31
C ILE A 197 6.61 -20.63 26.26
N ASP A 198 6.91 -20.61 27.54
CA ASP A 198 5.99 -21.00 28.59
C ASP A 198 5.26 -19.76 29.12
N LEU A 199 3.96 -19.68 28.87
CA LEU A 199 3.12 -18.52 29.26
C LEU A 199 3.03 -18.35 30.78
N ASP A 200 3.30 -19.40 31.56
CA ASP A 200 3.22 -19.40 33.04
C ASP A 200 4.57 -19.10 33.69
N SER A 201 5.64 -18.99 32.91
CA SER A 201 6.98 -18.66 33.42
C SER A 201 7.04 -17.22 33.93
N ALA A 202 7.68 -17.06 35.08
CA ALA A 202 8.02 -15.74 35.63
C ALA A 202 9.28 -15.13 34.97
N GLU A 203 10.06 -15.91 34.21
CA GLU A 203 11.26 -15.43 33.52
C GLU A 203 10.92 -14.75 32.18
N ASP A 204 11.67 -13.72 31.84
CA ASP A 204 11.53 -13.07 30.53
C ASP A 204 12.22 -13.89 29.45
N GLN A 205 11.47 -14.82 28.86
CA GLN A 205 11.93 -15.68 27.77
C GLN A 205 12.07 -14.94 26.43
N TRP A 206 11.39 -13.81 26.28
CA TRP A 206 11.38 -13.02 25.05
C TRP A 206 12.70 -12.31 24.77
N ALA A 207 13.57 -12.17 25.76
CA ALA A 207 14.93 -11.67 25.56
C ALA A 207 15.73 -12.52 24.55
N ASN A 208 15.40 -13.83 24.43
CA ASN A 208 16.06 -14.75 23.50
C ASN A 208 15.48 -14.75 22.09
N VAL A 209 14.33 -14.11 21.87
CA VAL A 209 13.70 -13.99 20.54
C VAL A 209 14.38 -12.85 19.79
N PRO A 210 15.08 -13.14 18.65
CA PRO A 210 16.06 -12.23 18.08
C PRO A 210 15.45 -11.04 17.34
N TYR A 211 14.21 -11.18 16.85
CA TYR A 211 13.59 -10.17 15.98
C TYR A 211 12.46 -9.45 16.70
N THR A 212 12.46 -8.13 16.57
CA THR A 212 11.41 -7.23 17.03
C THR A 212 10.66 -6.64 15.84
N TYR A 213 9.40 -6.36 16.05
CA TYR A 213 8.51 -5.65 15.16
C TYR A 213 8.08 -4.37 15.88
N ASP A 214 8.77 -3.28 15.57
CA ASP A 214 8.56 -2.01 16.25
C ASP A 214 7.34 -1.28 15.66
N SER A 215 6.59 -0.59 16.50
CA SER A 215 5.53 0.34 16.14
C SER A 215 5.82 1.72 16.72
N TYR A 216 5.13 2.75 16.24
CA TYR A 216 5.30 4.10 16.76
C TYR A 216 4.62 4.24 18.12
N ALA A 217 5.33 4.80 19.09
CA ALA A 217 4.75 5.17 20.37
C ALA A 217 4.03 6.52 20.25
N GLY A 218 2.82 6.62 20.78
CA GLY A 218 2.03 7.84 20.82
C GLY A 218 1.21 8.11 19.57
N ASP A 219 0.95 7.10 18.73
CA ASP A 219 0.06 7.24 17.58
C ASP A 219 -1.43 6.93 17.92
N THR A 220 -1.71 6.61 19.17
CA THR A 220 -3.07 6.59 19.79
C THR A 220 -3.54 7.96 20.27
N PHE A 221 -3.08 9.05 19.63
CA PHE A 221 -3.45 10.42 20.03
C PHE A 221 -4.95 10.67 19.97
N ASP A 222 -5.43 11.62 20.78
CA ASP A 222 -6.82 12.02 20.82
C ASP A 222 -7.31 12.48 19.44
N ARG A 223 -8.35 11.83 18.95
CA ARG A 223 -9.02 12.13 17.70
C ARG A 223 -10.43 12.62 18.01
N ASN A 224 -10.74 13.82 17.57
CA ASN A 224 -12.09 14.38 17.64
C ASN A 224 -12.30 15.27 16.41
N ALA A 225 -12.42 14.64 15.26
CA ALA A 225 -12.50 15.31 13.97
C ALA A 225 -13.83 15.01 13.29
N ARG A 226 -14.36 16.05 12.65
CA ARG A 226 -15.54 15.92 11.81
C ARG A 226 -15.15 15.35 10.46
N GLY A 227 -15.68 14.19 10.13
CA GLY A 227 -15.52 13.57 8.83
C GLY A 227 -16.43 14.14 7.74
N TYR A 228 -16.61 13.41 6.67
CA TYR A 228 -17.48 13.83 5.57
C TYR A 228 -18.98 13.70 5.93
N LYS A 229 -19.80 14.44 5.18
CA LYS A 229 -21.25 14.37 5.29
C LYS A 229 -21.76 13.18 4.49
N ASN A 230 -22.44 12.24 5.14
CA ASN A 230 -23.13 11.18 4.46
C ASN A 230 -24.22 11.76 3.56
N ALA A 231 -24.17 11.46 2.27
CA ALA A 231 -25.12 12.01 1.28
C ALA A 231 -26.54 11.50 1.47
N GLU A 232 -26.71 10.30 2.03
CA GLU A 232 -28.03 9.67 2.22
C GLU A 232 -28.69 10.13 3.52
N THR A 233 -27.94 10.15 4.62
CA THR A 233 -28.49 10.52 5.93
C THR A 233 -28.42 12.02 6.22
N GLY A 234 -27.55 12.74 5.54
CA GLY A 234 -27.27 14.14 5.80
C GLY A 234 -26.47 14.40 7.07
N GLU A 235 -26.04 13.36 7.78
CA GLU A 235 -25.25 13.43 8.99
C GLU A 235 -23.76 13.43 8.69
N TYR A 236 -22.97 14.02 9.59
CA TYR A 236 -21.51 13.97 9.50
C TYR A 236 -20.97 12.75 10.24
N MET A 237 -20.09 12.02 9.63
CA MET A 237 -19.25 11.08 10.36
C MET A 237 -18.38 11.85 11.36
N VAL A 238 -18.21 11.30 12.52
CA VAL A 238 -17.33 11.83 13.55
C VAL A 238 -16.29 10.78 13.87
N TYR A 239 -15.04 11.13 13.63
CA TYR A 239 -13.90 10.33 14.03
C TYR A 239 -13.51 10.73 15.43
N LYS A 240 -13.93 9.93 16.42
CA LYS A 240 -13.71 10.24 17.81
C LYS A 240 -13.11 9.05 18.54
N ASP A 241 -11.89 9.22 19.00
CA ASP A 241 -11.26 8.36 19.98
C ASP A 241 -10.36 9.21 20.88
N GLU A 242 -10.69 9.22 22.16
CA GLU A 242 -9.98 9.97 23.20
C GLU A 242 -9.54 8.99 24.31
N THR A 243 -9.41 7.70 23.99
CA THR A 243 -9.07 6.68 24.98
C THR A 243 -7.57 6.58 25.21
N GLY A 244 -6.76 6.78 24.19
CA GLY A 244 -5.30 6.63 24.22
C GLY A 244 -4.81 5.26 24.72
N ARG A 245 -5.73 4.27 24.80
CA ARG A 245 -5.47 2.98 25.45
C ARG A 245 -4.64 2.07 24.56
N ASN A 246 -3.84 1.21 25.18
CA ASN A 246 -3.11 0.10 24.56
C ASN A 246 -2.27 0.52 23.33
N ASP A 247 -1.50 1.62 23.46
CA ASP A 247 -0.53 2.10 22.46
C ASP A 247 0.55 1.04 22.26
N ILE A 248 0.47 0.29 21.15
CA ILE A 248 1.30 -0.89 20.86
C ILE A 248 2.65 -0.43 20.32
N VAL A 249 3.72 -0.68 21.04
CA VAL A 249 5.06 -0.19 20.68
C VAL A 249 6.00 -1.26 20.15
N LEU A 250 5.73 -2.54 20.45
CA LEU A 250 6.61 -3.63 20.07
C LEU A 250 5.83 -4.94 19.93
N SER A 251 6.23 -5.79 19.01
CA SER A 251 5.78 -7.17 18.94
C SER A 251 6.93 -8.13 18.65
N LYS A 252 6.74 -9.38 19.05
CA LYS A 252 7.64 -10.51 18.75
C LYS A 252 6.83 -11.75 18.42
N VAL A 253 7.47 -12.69 17.70
CA VAL A 253 6.91 -14.01 17.39
C VAL A 253 7.97 -15.06 17.71
N ALA A 254 7.57 -16.09 18.44
CA ALA A 254 8.35 -17.29 18.70
C ALA A 254 7.61 -18.52 18.19
N TYR A 255 8.33 -19.57 17.84
CA TYR A 255 7.72 -20.86 17.45
C TYR A 255 8.56 -22.02 17.92
N ASP A 256 7.88 -23.15 18.15
CA ASP A 256 8.48 -24.44 18.40
C ASP A 256 7.80 -25.55 17.59
N GLU A 257 7.95 -26.80 17.95
CA GLU A 257 7.36 -27.94 17.24
C GLU A 257 5.82 -27.95 17.31
N GLU A 258 5.24 -27.39 18.38
CA GLU A 258 3.81 -27.48 18.67
C GLU A 258 3.07 -26.12 18.52
N TYR A 259 3.72 -25.02 18.90
CA TYR A 259 3.08 -23.72 19.02
C TYR A 259 3.74 -22.62 18.19
N ILE A 260 2.95 -21.60 17.86
CA ILE A 260 3.41 -20.26 17.52
C ILE A 260 2.88 -19.32 18.59
N THR A 261 3.79 -18.55 19.20
CA THR A 261 3.45 -17.62 20.28
C THR A 261 3.71 -16.19 19.79
N PHE A 262 2.68 -15.38 19.84
CA PHE A 262 2.73 -13.96 19.50
C PHE A 262 2.78 -13.14 20.80
N MET A 263 3.56 -12.08 20.81
CA MET A 263 3.66 -11.14 21.91
C MET A 263 3.52 -9.72 21.39
N ALA A 264 2.78 -8.88 22.13
CA ALA A 264 2.79 -7.44 21.96
C ALA A 264 3.02 -6.75 23.30
N GLU A 265 3.71 -5.60 23.24
CA GLU A 265 3.88 -4.68 24.36
C GLU A 265 3.27 -3.33 23.99
N THR A 266 2.64 -2.74 25.00
CA THR A 266 2.07 -1.39 24.94
C THR A 266 2.92 -0.41 25.73
N ALA A 267 2.81 0.88 25.44
CA ALA A 267 3.57 1.93 26.14
C ALA A 267 3.24 1.99 27.63
N GLU A 268 1.97 1.76 27.99
CA GLU A 268 1.45 1.74 29.34
C GLU A 268 0.80 0.37 29.63
N ASP A 269 0.37 0.13 30.86
CA ASP A 269 -0.29 -1.11 31.24
C ASP A 269 -1.55 -1.36 30.41
N LEU A 270 -1.77 -2.61 30.01
CA LEU A 270 -2.95 -3.04 29.26
C LEU A 270 -4.25 -2.73 30.01
N THR A 271 -5.24 -2.26 29.28
CA THR A 271 -6.61 -2.18 29.79
C THR A 271 -7.20 -3.58 30.04
N PRO A 272 -8.26 -3.72 30.83
CA PRO A 272 -8.88 -5.02 31.09
C PRO A 272 -9.31 -5.75 29.83
N TYR A 273 -9.10 -7.06 29.76
CA TYR A 273 -9.51 -7.92 28.65
C TYR A 273 -11.03 -7.90 28.36
N THR A 274 -11.81 -7.38 29.31
CA THR A 274 -13.26 -7.19 29.14
C THR A 274 -13.65 -5.95 28.34
N ASP A 275 -12.69 -5.12 28.00
CA ASP A 275 -12.94 -3.96 27.15
C ASP A 275 -13.30 -4.39 25.71
N PRO A 276 -14.19 -3.63 25.04
CA PRO A 276 -14.59 -3.99 23.68
C PRO A 276 -13.41 -3.88 22.70
N ALA A 277 -13.38 -4.79 21.72
CA ALA A 277 -12.36 -4.83 20.65
C ALA A 277 -10.91 -4.80 21.18
N TRP A 278 -10.68 -5.49 22.29
CA TRP A 278 -9.41 -5.49 23.00
C TRP A 278 -8.37 -6.35 22.31
N MET A 279 -7.19 -5.79 22.02
CA MET A 279 -5.97 -6.44 21.54
C MET A 279 -6.21 -7.57 20.55
N ARG A 280 -6.84 -7.26 19.41
CA ARG A 280 -7.10 -8.22 18.32
C ARG A 280 -5.80 -8.59 17.60
N LEU A 281 -5.59 -9.87 17.37
CA LEU A 281 -4.50 -10.38 16.56
C LEU A 281 -5.07 -10.96 15.26
N PHE A 282 -4.67 -10.42 14.12
CA PHE A 282 -4.98 -10.91 12.79
C PHE A 282 -3.80 -11.70 12.23
N ILE A 283 -4.07 -12.85 11.62
CA ILE A 283 -3.03 -13.74 11.07
C ILE A 283 -3.40 -14.15 9.64
N ASP A 284 -2.39 -14.11 8.78
CA ASP A 284 -2.44 -14.56 7.39
C ASP A 284 -1.28 -15.53 7.17
N VAL A 285 -1.56 -16.82 6.95
CA VAL A 285 -0.52 -17.80 6.60
C VAL A 285 -0.24 -17.66 5.12
N ALA A 286 0.79 -16.86 4.80
CA ALA A 286 1.16 -16.55 3.44
C ALA A 286 1.77 -17.72 2.70
N TYR A 287 2.45 -18.62 3.41
CA TYR A 287 3.08 -19.81 2.88
C TYR A 287 3.35 -20.84 3.97
N ALA A 288 3.03 -22.09 3.69
CA ALA A 288 3.56 -23.24 4.40
C ALA A 288 3.86 -24.35 3.38
N SER A 289 5.02 -25.02 3.51
CA SER A 289 5.44 -26.04 2.53
C SER A 289 4.41 -27.16 2.41
N GLY A 290 3.99 -27.42 1.18
CA GLY A 290 3.00 -28.46 0.86
C GLY A 290 1.53 -28.06 1.04
N THR A 291 1.23 -26.81 1.40
CA THR A 291 -0.13 -26.31 1.60
C THR A 291 -0.37 -25.06 0.75
N ASP A 292 -1.44 -25.05 -0.05
CA ASP A 292 -1.92 -23.82 -0.69
C ASP A 292 -2.93 -23.14 0.25
N LEU A 293 -2.48 -22.13 0.96
CA LEU A 293 -3.26 -21.40 1.95
C LEU A 293 -3.75 -20.03 1.43
N THR A 294 -3.58 -19.76 0.12
CA THR A 294 -3.97 -18.47 -0.47
C THR A 294 -5.47 -18.43 -0.77
N ASP A 295 -6.31 -18.12 0.20
CA ASP A 295 -7.70 -17.73 -0.05
C ASP A 295 -7.80 -16.20 -0.20
N LYS A 296 -8.17 -15.77 -1.41
CA LYS A 296 -8.32 -14.33 -1.75
C LYS A 296 -9.67 -13.75 -1.32
N ALA A 297 -10.59 -14.57 -0.85
CA ALA A 297 -11.91 -14.15 -0.41
C ALA A 297 -11.93 -13.62 1.04
N ASN A 298 -10.85 -13.83 1.80
CA ASN A 298 -10.73 -13.40 3.18
C ASN A 298 -10.62 -11.88 3.31
N TRP A 299 -11.18 -11.34 4.41
CA TRP A 299 -11.08 -9.93 4.70
C TRP A 299 -9.60 -9.51 4.82
N GLU A 300 -9.18 -8.57 3.98
CA GLU A 300 -7.79 -8.08 3.92
C GLU A 300 -6.74 -9.20 3.81
N SER A 301 -7.13 -10.37 3.28
CA SER A 301 -6.38 -11.63 3.22
C SER A 301 -6.01 -12.24 4.58
N PHE A 302 -6.59 -11.79 5.70
CA PHE A 302 -6.43 -12.46 6.98
C PHE A 302 -7.29 -13.73 7.04
N GLN A 303 -6.65 -14.85 7.35
CA GLN A 303 -7.31 -16.14 7.47
C GLN A 303 -7.81 -16.39 8.90
N TYR A 304 -7.17 -15.80 9.90
CA TYR A 304 -7.50 -16.00 11.31
C TYR A 304 -7.54 -14.70 12.08
N ILE A 305 -8.34 -14.69 13.14
CA ILE A 305 -8.43 -13.61 14.11
C ILE A 305 -8.51 -14.18 15.53
N VAL A 306 -7.87 -13.50 16.47
CA VAL A 306 -7.99 -13.76 17.91
C VAL A 306 -8.52 -12.51 18.59
N ASN A 307 -9.26 -12.67 19.68
CA ASN A 307 -9.89 -11.56 20.43
C ASN A 307 -10.89 -10.71 19.61
N ARG A 308 -11.48 -11.25 18.57
CA ARG A 308 -12.61 -10.57 17.92
C ARG A 308 -13.78 -10.40 18.90
N LEU A 309 -14.08 -11.44 19.63
CA LEU A 309 -14.98 -11.43 20.78
C LEU A 309 -14.17 -11.24 22.06
N THR A 310 -14.82 -10.73 23.09
CA THR A 310 -14.24 -10.64 24.44
C THR A 310 -13.75 -12.01 24.88
N PRO A 311 -12.49 -12.15 25.37
CA PRO A 311 -11.98 -13.41 25.90
C PRO A 311 -12.89 -14.03 26.96
N GLU A 312 -12.98 -15.35 26.99
CA GLU A 312 -13.83 -16.06 27.95
C GLU A 312 -13.34 -15.95 29.40
N SER A 313 -12.03 -15.78 29.57
CA SER A 313 -11.37 -15.63 30.88
C SER A 313 -10.08 -14.83 30.72
N ASP A 314 -9.33 -14.66 31.79
CA ASP A 314 -7.99 -14.03 31.82
C ASP A 314 -6.87 -14.88 31.23
N SER A 315 -7.17 -16.08 30.75
CA SER A 315 -6.17 -17.04 30.27
C SER A 315 -6.57 -17.79 28.99
N VAL A 316 -7.83 -17.68 28.57
CA VAL A 316 -8.37 -18.41 27.42
C VAL A 316 -9.18 -17.46 26.53
N THR A 317 -8.92 -17.51 25.24
CA THR A 317 -9.61 -16.75 24.22
C THR A 317 -9.93 -17.61 22.99
N LEU A 318 -10.70 -17.08 22.06
CA LEU A 318 -11.15 -17.76 20.86
C LEU A 318 -10.28 -17.41 19.66
N LEU A 319 -9.85 -18.45 18.93
CA LEU A 319 -9.32 -18.35 17.57
C LEU A 319 -10.48 -18.60 16.60
N GLU A 320 -10.64 -17.72 15.61
CA GLU A 320 -11.64 -17.83 14.58
C GLU A 320 -10.97 -17.81 13.19
N ALA A 321 -11.56 -18.52 12.23
CA ALA A 321 -11.12 -18.56 10.84
C ALA A 321 -12.10 -17.78 9.95
N SER A 322 -11.60 -17.10 8.93
CA SER A 322 -12.41 -16.39 7.97
C SER A 322 -13.23 -17.34 7.12
N SER A 323 -14.52 -17.04 6.99
CA SER A 323 -15.43 -17.73 6.03
C SER A 323 -15.86 -16.83 4.87
N GLY A 324 -15.10 -15.76 4.64
CA GLY A 324 -15.27 -14.81 3.54
C GLY A 324 -15.72 -13.42 4.00
N GLY A 325 -15.07 -12.37 3.49
CA GLY A 325 -15.29 -11.02 3.97
C GLY A 325 -15.05 -10.90 5.48
N TRP A 326 -15.91 -10.20 6.21
CA TRP A 326 -15.84 -10.10 7.68
C TRP A 326 -16.63 -11.20 8.41
N ASN A 327 -16.77 -12.39 7.83
CA ASN A 327 -17.42 -13.51 8.50
C ASN A 327 -16.35 -14.44 9.09
N TRP A 328 -16.58 -14.86 10.35
CA TRP A 328 -15.61 -15.62 11.12
C TRP A 328 -16.28 -16.82 11.80
N ASP A 329 -15.68 -18.00 11.64
CA ASP A 329 -16.14 -19.26 12.24
C ASP A 329 -15.15 -19.70 13.32
N SER A 330 -15.67 -20.21 14.43
CA SER A 330 -14.85 -20.68 15.53
C SER A 330 -13.97 -21.88 15.13
N VAL A 331 -12.66 -21.75 15.35
CA VAL A 331 -11.69 -22.86 15.24
C VAL A 331 -11.52 -23.57 16.58
N GLY A 332 -11.41 -22.82 17.66
CA GLY A 332 -11.25 -23.34 19.02
C GLY A 332 -10.63 -22.35 19.98
N GLN A 333 -10.46 -22.79 21.21
CA GLN A 333 -9.86 -21.99 22.26
C GLN A 333 -8.34 -22.03 22.18
N VAL A 334 -7.71 -20.90 22.46
CA VAL A 334 -6.25 -20.76 22.58
C VAL A 334 -5.89 -20.10 23.91
N LYS A 335 -4.69 -20.39 24.40
CA LYS A 335 -4.19 -19.80 25.64
C LYS A 335 -3.63 -18.41 25.41
N TYR A 336 -3.82 -17.52 26.36
CA TYR A 336 -3.12 -16.25 26.41
C TYR A 336 -2.75 -15.86 27.84
N ARG A 337 -1.84 -14.91 27.96
CA ARG A 337 -1.46 -14.27 29.20
C ARG A 337 -1.31 -12.77 28.97
N ALA A 338 -1.95 -11.97 29.81
CA ALA A 338 -1.75 -10.53 29.85
C ALA A 338 -1.29 -10.12 31.24
N SER A 339 -0.24 -9.32 31.34
CA SER A 339 0.31 -8.84 32.59
C SER A 339 1.08 -7.54 32.38
N GLY A 340 0.76 -6.50 33.17
CA GLY A 340 1.34 -5.18 32.97
C GLY A 340 1.04 -4.68 31.57
N ASN A 341 2.06 -4.33 30.82
CA ASN A 341 1.96 -3.82 29.45
C ASN A 341 2.17 -4.91 28.36
N ARG A 342 2.12 -6.20 28.70
CA ARG A 342 2.43 -7.28 27.76
C ARG A 342 1.28 -8.26 27.63
N ILE A 343 0.91 -8.59 26.37
CA ILE A 343 0.04 -9.71 26.03
C ILE A 343 0.83 -10.76 25.27
N GLN A 344 0.55 -12.05 25.54
CA GLN A 344 1.11 -13.19 24.86
C GLN A 344 -0.02 -14.13 24.46
N ILE A 345 -0.07 -14.58 23.20
CA ILE A 345 -1.08 -15.51 22.67
C ILE A 345 -0.36 -16.71 22.09
N GLN A 346 -0.69 -17.90 22.57
CA GLN A 346 -0.08 -19.15 22.14
C GLN A 346 -1.08 -19.99 21.36
N ILE A 347 -0.77 -20.25 20.09
CA ILE A 347 -1.65 -20.92 19.14
C ILE A 347 -1.00 -22.23 18.68
N PRO A 348 -1.67 -23.39 18.81
CA PRO A 348 -1.18 -24.63 18.21
C PRO A 348 -1.03 -24.46 16.69
N ARG A 349 0.13 -24.85 16.15
CA ARG A 349 0.43 -24.76 14.71
C ARG A 349 -0.59 -25.46 13.86
N SER A 350 -1.11 -26.60 14.34
CA SER A 350 -2.15 -27.37 13.68
C SER A 350 -3.46 -26.62 13.50
N MET A 351 -3.80 -25.69 14.43
CA MET A 351 -4.99 -24.83 14.30
C MET A 351 -4.84 -23.77 13.22
N LEU A 352 -3.61 -23.43 12.85
CA LEU A 352 -3.28 -22.52 11.75
C LEU A 352 -3.00 -23.27 10.43
N GLY A 353 -3.11 -24.60 10.42
CA GLY A 353 -2.78 -25.43 9.25
C GLY A 353 -1.28 -25.44 8.91
N ILE A 354 -0.40 -25.15 9.88
CA ILE A 354 1.05 -25.10 9.69
C ILE A 354 1.69 -26.38 10.21
N GLU A 355 1.93 -27.34 9.31
CA GLU A 355 2.59 -28.59 9.62
C GLU A 355 4.10 -28.57 9.36
N SER A 356 4.54 -27.75 8.41
CA SER A 356 5.94 -27.62 8.02
C SER A 356 6.74 -26.71 8.94
N GLU A 357 8.05 -27.00 9.11
CA GLU A 357 9.00 -26.09 9.74
C GLU A 357 9.26 -24.84 8.85
N ASP A 358 9.05 -24.97 7.54
CA ASP A 358 9.23 -23.91 6.58
C ASP A 358 7.88 -23.19 6.35
N PHE A 359 7.74 -21.98 6.91
CA PHE A 359 6.52 -21.20 6.72
C PHE A 359 6.77 -19.69 6.77
N ILE A 360 5.85 -18.97 6.17
CA ILE A 360 5.72 -17.49 6.26
C ILE A 360 4.31 -17.18 6.73
N LEU A 361 4.20 -16.34 7.74
CA LEU A 361 2.93 -15.73 8.12
C LEU A 361 3.06 -14.21 8.16
N ASN A 362 1.95 -13.54 7.89
CA ASN A 362 1.80 -12.13 8.14
C ASN A 362 0.87 -11.94 9.34
N PHE A 363 1.12 -10.92 10.14
CA PHE A 363 0.28 -10.65 11.29
C PHE A 363 0.12 -9.17 11.54
N LYS A 364 -0.91 -8.82 12.30
CA LYS A 364 -1.23 -7.46 12.69
C LYS A 364 -1.95 -7.45 14.02
N TRP A 365 -1.58 -6.52 14.87
CA TRP A 365 -2.34 -6.22 16.07
C TRP A 365 -3.25 -5.01 15.84
N SER A 366 -4.36 -4.97 16.55
CA SER A 366 -5.23 -3.80 16.62
C SER A 366 -5.95 -3.77 17.96
N ASP A 367 -6.02 -2.60 18.56
CA ASP A 367 -6.85 -2.35 19.73
C ASP A 367 -7.93 -1.33 19.41
N ASN A 368 -9.10 -1.47 20.07
CA ASN A 368 -10.20 -0.53 19.98
C ASN A 368 -10.79 -0.30 18.59
N MET A 369 -10.69 -1.25 17.67
CA MET A 369 -11.39 -1.22 16.40
C MET A 369 -12.90 -1.23 16.65
N GLN A 370 -13.62 -0.14 16.34
CA GLN A 370 -15.02 0.04 16.68
C GLN A 370 -15.98 -0.31 15.54
N THR A 371 -15.52 -0.22 14.30
CA THR A 371 -16.30 -0.56 13.11
C THR A 371 -15.80 -1.83 12.49
N ASP A 372 -16.40 -2.94 12.88
CA ASP A 372 -16.05 -4.27 12.40
C ASP A 372 -16.12 -4.35 10.87
N GLY A 373 -15.02 -4.81 10.25
CA GLY A 373 -14.93 -4.98 8.80
C GLY A 373 -14.63 -3.69 8.01
N ASP A 374 -14.53 -2.55 8.64
CA ASP A 374 -14.06 -1.34 7.96
C ASP A 374 -12.54 -1.17 8.15
N VAL A 375 -11.81 -1.37 7.08
CA VAL A 375 -10.35 -1.20 7.07
C VAL A 375 -9.89 0.20 7.43
N MET A 376 -10.72 1.21 7.22
CA MET A 376 -10.41 2.59 7.60
C MET A 376 -10.36 2.77 9.10
N ASP A 377 -10.95 1.86 9.86
CA ASP A 377 -10.94 1.91 11.32
C ASP A 377 -9.53 1.75 11.92
N PHE A 378 -8.60 1.13 11.19
CA PHE A 378 -7.18 1.11 11.56
C PHE A 378 -6.52 2.50 11.59
N TYR A 379 -7.16 3.52 11.02
CA TYR A 379 -6.68 4.92 11.06
C TYR A 379 -7.48 5.79 12.03
N VAL A 380 -8.71 5.37 12.33
CA VAL A 380 -9.68 6.22 13.02
C VAL A 380 -9.74 5.96 14.51
N HIS A 381 -9.74 4.70 14.91
CA HIS A 381 -9.91 4.30 16.30
C HIS A 381 -8.73 3.50 16.83
N GLY A 382 -8.43 3.69 18.10
CA GLY A 382 -7.44 2.94 18.85
C GLY A 382 -6.06 2.92 18.20
N ASP A 383 -5.43 1.77 18.20
CA ASP A 383 -4.13 1.53 17.64
C ASP A 383 -4.12 0.34 16.67
N ALA A 384 -3.19 0.36 15.73
CA ALA A 384 -2.91 -0.73 14.81
C ALA A 384 -1.40 -0.89 14.54
N ALA A 385 -0.84 -2.03 14.86
CA ALA A 385 0.58 -2.34 14.70
C ALA A 385 0.80 -3.51 13.72
N PRO A 386 1.39 -3.26 12.54
CA PRO A 386 1.82 -1.97 12.01
C PRO A 386 0.63 -1.10 11.62
N GLY A 387 0.82 0.23 11.56
CA GLY A 387 -0.23 1.19 11.26
C GLY A 387 -0.92 0.94 9.90
N GLY A 388 -2.15 1.42 9.75
CA GLY A 388 -2.95 1.30 8.53
C GLY A 388 -3.16 -0.15 8.08
N ARG A 389 -3.08 -0.43 6.78
CA ARG A 389 -3.27 -1.79 6.21
C ARG A 389 -2.00 -2.62 6.12
N TYR A 390 -0.88 -2.15 6.64
CA TYR A 390 0.36 -2.94 6.66
C TYR A 390 0.25 -4.16 7.57
N LYS A 391 1.10 -5.15 7.27
CA LYS A 391 1.26 -6.38 8.05
C LYS A 391 2.74 -6.57 8.37
N TYR A 392 3.04 -7.05 9.54
CA TYR A 392 4.34 -7.64 9.83
C TYR A 392 4.45 -8.99 9.14
N GLN A 393 5.68 -9.37 8.74
CA GLN A 393 5.94 -10.67 8.17
C GLN A 393 6.95 -11.43 9.02
N PHE A 394 6.57 -12.62 9.44
CA PHE A 394 7.42 -13.58 10.12
C PHE A 394 7.74 -14.73 9.16
N ALA A 395 9.01 -15.13 9.12
CA ALA A 395 9.46 -16.27 8.33
C ALA A 395 10.28 -17.26 9.18
N ALA A 396 9.99 -18.54 9.05
CA ALA A 396 10.66 -19.62 9.74
C ALA A 396 11.20 -20.66 8.76
N GLY A 397 12.26 -21.35 9.17
CA GLY A 397 12.86 -22.43 8.39
C GLY A 397 13.52 -21.93 7.08
N LYS A 398 13.21 -22.57 5.96
CA LYS A 398 13.71 -22.21 4.62
C LYS A 398 12.51 -21.94 3.67
N PRO A 399 11.75 -20.87 3.91
CA PRO A 399 10.64 -20.56 3.01
C PRO A 399 11.15 -20.35 1.58
N PRO A 400 10.29 -20.53 0.55
CA PRO A 400 10.71 -20.32 -0.81
C PRO A 400 11.27 -18.91 -0.92
N VAL A 401 12.46 -18.81 -1.47
CA VAL A 401 12.99 -17.52 -1.91
C VAL A 401 11.95 -16.96 -2.85
N ALA A 402 11.34 -15.84 -2.47
CA ALA A 402 10.46 -15.11 -3.39
C ALA A 402 11.25 -14.98 -4.68
N ALA A 403 10.76 -15.59 -5.77
CA ALA A 403 11.48 -15.58 -7.03
C ALA A 403 11.84 -14.11 -7.25
N GLU A 404 13.14 -13.80 -7.33
CA GLU A 404 13.58 -12.49 -7.75
C GLU A 404 12.82 -12.23 -9.03
N LYS A 405 11.78 -11.39 -8.93
CA LYS A 405 11.05 -10.97 -10.13
C LYS A 405 12.11 -10.24 -10.92
N SER A 406 12.67 -10.95 -11.89
CA SER A 406 13.49 -10.33 -12.89
C SER A 406 12.71 -9.08 -13.30
N SER A 407 13.32 -7.93 -13.22
CA SER A 407 12.74 -6.62 -13.52
C SER A 407 12.27 -6.49 -14.99
N LYS A 408 12.00 -7.60 -15.66
CA LYS A 408 11.67 -7.69 -17.08
C LYS A 408 10.68 -8.82 -17.36
N MET A 409 9.47 -8.72 -16.79
CA MET A 409 8.31 -9.37 -17.38
C MET A 409 7.48 -8.30 -18.11
N PRO A 410 7.24 -8.46 -19.41
CA PRO A 410 6.26 -7.60 -20.07
C PRO A 410 4.87 -7.94 -19.53
N TRP A 411 4.31 -7.05 -18.75
CA TRP A 411 2.98 -7.13 -18.14
C TRP A 411 1.83 -7.08 -19.18
N ILE A 412 2.15 -7.09 -20.47
CA ILE A 412 1.18 -7.15 -21.58
C ILE A 412 0.30 -8.43 -21.52
N ALA A 413 0.72 -9.46 -20.77
CA ALA A 413 -0.02 -10.73 -20.72
C ALA A 413 -1.08 -10.83 -19.60
N ALA A 414 -1.07 -10.03 -18.56
CA ALA A 414 -2.00 -10.17 -17.45
C ALA A 414 -3.38 -9.50 -17.68
N GLY A 415 -3.46 -8.55 -18.60
CA GLY A 415 -4.75 -7.95 -19.02
C GLY A 415 -5.51 -8.75 -20.06
N ALA A 416 -4.85 -9.69 -20.78
CA ALA A 416 -5.45 -10.42 -21.89
C ALA A 416 -6.01 -11.82 -21.53
N VAL A 417 -5.71 -12.35 -20.35
CA VAL A 417 -6.07 -13.74 -19.98
C VAL A 417 -7.45 -13.85 -19.33
N LEU A 418 -8.08 -12.75 -18.96
CA LEU A 418 -9.43 -12.77 -18.39
C LEU A 418 -10.58 -12.57 -19.42
N ALA A 419 -10.27 -12.41 -20.71
CA ALA A 419 -11.31 -12.13 -21.71
C ALA A 419 -11.48 -13.17 -22.83
N THR A 420 -10.69 -14.26 -22.92
CA THR A 420 -10.98 -15.31 -23.91
C THR A 420 -10.61 -16.68 -23.39
N GLY A 421 -11.61 -17.43 -22.93
CA GLY A 421 -11.56 -18.87 -23.04
C GLY A 421 -11.65 -19.22 -24.52
N ILE A 422 -10.58 -19.74 -25.09
CA ILE A 422 -10.43 -20.73 -26.17
C ILE A 422 -9.08 -20.51 -26.86
N GLY A 423 -8.29 -21.54 -26.84
CA GLY A 423 -6.97 -21.87 -27.31
C GLY A 423 -6.28 -21.05 -28.39
N ALA A 424 -5.01 -20.80 -28.13
CA ALA A 424 -3.90 -21.03 -29.08
C ALA A 424 -2.56 -20.86 -28.34
N ALA A 425 -1.71 -21.88 -28.43
CA ALA A 425 -0.34 -21.86 -27.94
C ALA A 425 0.52 -20.95 -28.84
N VAL A 426 1.13 -19.91 -28.25
CA VAL A 426 2.18 -19.13 -28.93
C VAL A 426 3.46 -19.20 -28.08
N GLY A 427 4.49 -19.78 -28.68
CA GLY A 427 5.82 -19.90 -28.08
C GLY A 427 6.48 -18.51 -27.94
N ILE A 428 6.99 -18.22 -26.77
CA ILE A 428 7.76 -17.01 -26.49
C ILE A 428 9.21 -17.39 -26.28
N THR A 429 10.08 -16.85 -27.14
CA THR A 429 11.54 -16.97 -27.03
C THR A 429 12.03 -15.84 -26.10
N VAL A 430 12.63 -16.22 -24.96
CA VAL A 430 13.19 -15.27 -23.99
C VAL A 430 14.64 -14.97 -24.32
N TYR A 431 14.98 -13.73 -24.56
CA TYR A 431 16.38 -13.27 -24.70
C TYR A 431 16.93 -12.85 -23.31
N LYS A 432 17.98 -13.53 -22.88
CA LYS A 432 18.70 -13.28 -21.64
C LYS A 432 19.89 -12.35 -21.92
N LYS A 433 19.86 -11.12 -21.42
CA LYS A 433 21.03 -10.22 -21.48
C LYS A 433 21.69 -10.18 -20.09
N SER A 434 22.87 -10.77 -20.02
CA SER A 434 23.73 -10.79 -18.83
C SER A 434 24.34 -9.40 -18.61
N LYS A 435 24.17 -8.81 -17.43
CA LYS A 435 25.00 -7.69 -16.96
C LYS A 435 26.16 -8.26 -16.14
N ASN A 436 27.33 -8.30 -16.70
CA ASN A 436 28.58 -8.37 -15.95
C ASN A 436 28.83 -6.99 -15.33
N LYS A 437 28.82 -6.90 -14.01
CA LYS A 437 29.48 -5.82 -13.28
C LYS A 437 30.78 -6.40 -12.72
N GLY A 438 31.86 -6.04 -13.33
CA GLY A 438 33.21 -6.20 -12.78
C GLY A 438 33.69 -4.83 -12.29
N VAL A 439 34.23 -4.85 -11.06
CA VAL A 439 35.05 -3.88 -10.31
C VAL A 439 34.33 -2.66 -9.83
#